data_ce337437f08c1fc884c665c899b42af2
#
_entry.id   ce337437f08c1fc884c665c899b42af2
#
_cell.length_a   1.000
_cell.length_b   1.000
_cell.length_c   1.000
_cell.angle_alpha   90.00
_cell.angle_beta   90.00
_cell.angle_gamma   90.00
#
_symmetry.space_group_name_H-M   'P 1'
#
loop_
_entity.id
_entity.type
_entity.pdbx_description
1 polymer ?
#
loop_
_entity_poly.entity_id
_entity_poly.type
_entity_poly.pdbx_seq_one_letter_code
_entity_poly.pdbx_strand_id
1 'polypeptide(L)'
;MTPDTPAKTSAQNSECSGSCDSCSSAQKTPRPKGLPPKVKVNINHVILVLSGKGGVGKSTVAVNLATAFANRGKKTGLLDLDIHGPSIPKMLGIEKERPAVLAKCIQPVMVTPNLAVMSMAFLLPDTSTPVVWRGPMKMGAIQQFLAEVNWGALDYLVVDLPPGTGDEVLSIAQLAPNVRGAVIVTTPQDVAVLDATKAIAFIKKMDLPVIGVVENMSGMVCPHCHEVLDLFGKGGGKKAAEKFAVPYLGAIPLDPAMVASGDAGKPFINADPESPTAKAVETVMENVLAAIEQDSRPSA
;
A
#
# COMPACT_ATOMS: atom_id res chain seq x y z
N MET A 1 21.17 -68.69 3.41
CA MET A 1 21.30 -67.84 2.18
C MET A 1 21.05 -66.43 2.54
N THR A 2 22.08 -65.69 2.84
CA THR A 2 22.09 -64.24 3.12
C THR A 2 22.56 -63.51 1.87
N PRO A 3 21.94 -62.43 1.43
CA PRO A 3 22.58 -61.56 0.45
C PRO A 3 23.18 -60.31 1.09
N ASP A 4 24.28 -59.97 0.48
CA ASP A 4 25.28 -58.97 0.78
C ASP A 4 24.80 -57.54 0.98
N THR A 5 25.49 -56.87 1.92
CA THR A 5 25.50 -55.41 2.13
C THR A 5 26.57 -54.79 1.23
N PRO A 6 26.29 -53.73 0.44
CA PRO A 6 27.36 -53.00 -0.21
C PRO A 6 27.89 -51.85 0.68
N ALA A 7 29.18 -51.68 0.55
CA ALA A 7 30.10 -50.88 1.32
C ALA A 7 29.80 -49.37 1.28
N LYS A 8 30.08 -48.70 2.41
CA LYS A 8 30.18 -47.25 2.56
C LYS A 8 31.46 -46.76 1.87
N THR A 9 31.33 -45.96 0.84
CA THR A 9 32.42 -45.14 0.27
C THR A 9 32.59 -43.85 1.09
N SER A 10 33.71 -43.74 1.74
CA SER A 10 34.19 -42.56 2.43
C SER A 10 34.51 -41.44 1.42
N ALA A 11 33.80 -40.32 1.50
CA ALA A 11 34.20 -39.10 0.81
C ALA A 11 35.41 -38.51 1.53
N GLN A 12 36.54 -38.49 0.88
CA GLN A 12 37.75 -37.80 1.30
C GLN A 12 37.56 -36.29 1.12
N ASN A 13 37.68 -35.56 2.21
CA ASN A 13 37.89 -34.10 2.19
C ASN A 13 39.24 -33.81 1.54
N SER A 14 39.23 -33.27 0.32
CA SER A 14 40.40 -32.65 -0.27
C SER A 14 40.46 -31.21 0.17
N GLU A 15 41.34 -30.89 1.13
CA GLU A 15 41.77 -29.53 1.45
C GLU A 15 42.45 -28.92 0.23
N CYS A 16 41.91 -27.84 -0.29
CA CYS A 16 42.56 -26.99 -1.31
C CYS A 16 43.68 -26.17 -0.67
N SER A 17 44.90 -26.65 -0.76
CA SER A 17 46.11 -25.87 -0.52
C SER A 17 46.69 -25.40 -1.86
N GLY A 18 46.23 -24.28 -2.34
CA GLY A 18 46.75 -23.63 -3.56
C GLY A 18 46.36 -22.19 -3.67
N SER A 19 47.32 -21.33 -3.84
CA SER A 19 47.14 -19.87 -4.05
C SER A 19 46.27 -19.65 -5.29
N CYS A 20 45.09 -19.04 -5.10
CA CYS A 20 44.13 -18.71 -6.16
C CYS A 20 44.55 -17.44 -6.93
N ASP A 21 45.64 -17.52 -7.70
CA ASP A 21 46.02 -16.44 -8.63
C ASP A 21 45.47 -16.60 -10.04
N SER A 22 44.67 -17.64 -10.33
CA SER A 22 44.15 -17.95 -11.67
C SER A 22 42.62 -17.78 -11.83
N CYS A 23 41.88 -17.22 -10.84
CA CYS A 23 40.45 -16.91 -10.96
C CYS A 23 40.20 -15.45 -11.35
N SER A 24 40.95 -14.93 -12.32
CA SER A 24 40.86 -13.52 -12.76
C SER A 24 39.97 -13.31 -13.99
N SER A 25 38.80 -13.96 -14.09
CA SER A 25 37.85 -13.62 -15.16
C SER A 25 36.37 -13.63 -14.75
N ALA A 26 36.05 -13.52 -13.46
CA ALA A 26 34.74 -13.06 -13.07
C ALA A 26 34.72 -11.53 -13.21
N GLN A 27 34.26 -11.03 -14.35
CA GLN A 27 33.96 -9.61 -14.51
C GLN A 27 33.03 -9.21 -13.37
N LYS A 28 33.59 -8.52 -12.36
CA LYS A 28 32.83 -7.82 -11.35
C LYS A 28 32.06 -6.73 -12.06
N THR A 29 30.82 -7.01 -12.46
CA THR A 29 29.89 -5.95 -12.81
C THR A 29 29.91 -4.93 -11.69
N PRO A 30 30.22 -3.66 -11.94
CA PRO A 30 30.23 -2.64 -10.89
C PRO A 30 28.82 -2.62 -10.28
N ARG A 31 28.70 -2.90 -8.98
CA ARG A 31 27.44 -2.62 -8.27
C ARG A 31 27.19 -1.12 -8.44
N PRO A 32 26.04 -0.70 -8.93
CA PRO A 32 25.70 0.71 -8.99
C PRO A 32 25.78 1.27 -7.57
N LYS A 33 26.73 2.16 -7.36
CA LYS A 33 26.87 2.91 -6.10
C LYS A 33 25.83 4.03 -6.16
N GLY A 34 24.70 3.85 -5.49
CA GLY A 34 23.67 4.87 -5.34
C GLY A 34 22.26 4.30 -5.40
N LEU A 35 21.33 4.99 -4.76
CA LEU A 35 19.90 4.72 -4.92
C LEU A 35 19.50 5.02 -6.36
N PRO A 36 18.54 4.25 -6.95
CA PRO A 36 18.03 4.57 -8.27
C PRO A 36 17.43 5.99 -8.27
N PRO A 37 17.60 6.77 -9.36
CA PRO A 37 17.03 8.10 -9.43
C PRO A 37 15.51 8.05 -9.34
N LYS A 38 14.90 9.05 -8.70
CA LYS A 38 13.44 9.20 -8.67
C LYS A 38 12.87 9.30 -10.08
N VAL A 39 11.72 8.69 -10.30
CA VAL A 39 11.02 8.69 -11.58
C VAL A 39 10.50 10.11 -11.86
N LYS A 40 10.66 10.55 -13.12
CA LYS A 40 10.15 11.86 -13.55
C LYS A 40 8.69 11.73 -13.99
N VAL A 41 7.76 12.03 -13.10
CA VAL A 41 6.32 12.06 -13.37
C VAL A 41 5.71 13.33 -12.78
N ASN A 42 4.63 13.80 -13.40
CA ASN A 42 3.95 15.03 -12.98
C ASN A 42 2.89 14.73 -11.91
N ILE A 43 3.35 14.46 -10.69
CA ILE A 43 2.51 14.16 -9.53
C ILE A 43 2.86 15.15 -8.42
N ASN A 44 1.88 15.92 -7.95
CA ASN A 44 2.09 16.94 -6.94
C ASN A 44 2.30 16.34 -5.55
N HIS A 45 1.49 15.34 -5.19
CA HIS A 45 1.52 14.73 -3.85
C HIS A 45 1.35 13.22 -3.93
N VAL A 46 2.31 12.46 -3.41
CA VAL A 46 2.20 11.01 -3.24
C VAL A 46 1.91 10.71 -1.77
N ILE A 47 0.81 9.98 -1.52
CA ILE A 47 0.34 9.59 -0.19
C ILE A 47 0.41 8.07 -0.08
N LEU A 48 1.17 7.58 0.89
CA LEU A 48 1.30 6.14 1.14
C LEU A 48 0.22 5.71 2.14
N VAL A 49 -0.49 4.63 1.86
CA VAL A 49 -1.44 4.02 2.80
C VAL A 49 -0.87 2.69 3.28
N LEU A 50 -0.60 2.60 4.58
CA LEU A 50 0.05 1.46 5.21
C LEU A 50 -0.78 0.89 6.35
N SER A 51 -0.48 -0.36 6.68
CA SER A 51 -0.96 -1.00 7.91
C SER A 51 0.10 -1.92 8.47
N GLY A 52 0.12 -2.10 9.78
CA GLY A 52 1.04 -3.03 10.43
C GLY A 52 0.68 -4.50 10.20
N LYS A 53 -0.60 -4.81 9.95
CA LYS A 53 -1.09 -6.17 9.67
C LYS A 53 -2.20 -6.16 8.62
N GLY A 54 -2.50 -7.33 8.04
CA GLY A 54 -3.63 -7.53 7.14
C GLY A 54 -5.00 -7.48 7.84
N GLY A 55 -6.06 -7.21 7.08
CA GLY A 55 -7.44 -7.26 7.57
C GLY A 55 -7.92 -6.03 8.36
N VAL A 56 -7.14 -4.95 8.44
CA VAL A 56 -7.55 -3.70 9.11
C VAL A 56 -8.35 -2.73 8.22
N GLY A 57 -8.62 -3.11 6.97
CA GLY A 57 -9.34 -2.28 6.01
C GLY A 57 -8.48 -1.20 5.32
N LYS A 58 -7.17 -1.41 5.21
CA LYS A 58 -6.22 -0.52 4.54
C LYS A 58 -6.69 -0.11 3.14
N SER A 59 -6.97 -1.10 2.28
CA SER A 59 -7.40 -0.87 0.89
C SER A 59 -8.77 -0.19 0.82
N THR A 60 -9.69 -0.48 1.76
CA THR A 60 -10.97 0.23 1.89
C THR A 60 -10.76 1.71 2.16
N VAL A 61 -9.84 2.05 3.07
CA VAL A 61 -9.47 3.44 3.36
C VAL A 61 -8.83 4.09 2.12
N ALA A 62 -7.90 3.40 1.44
CA ALA A 62 -7.24 3.92 0.25
C ALA A 62 -8.23 4.22 -0.89
N VAL A 63 -9.17 3.31 -1.17
CA VAL A 63 -10.23 3.49 -2.19
C VAL A 63 -11.12 4.66 -1.86
N ASN A 64 -11.63 4.74 -0.63
CA ASN A 64 -12.55 5.81 -0.25
C ASN A 64 -11.83 7.17 -0.18
N LEU A 65 -10.57 7.22 0.26
CA LEU A 65 -9.75 8.43 0.24
C LEU A 65 -9.50 8.93 -1.19
N ALA A 66 -9.09 8.06 -2.10
CA ALA A 66 -8.87 8.42 -3.50
C ALA A 66 -10.16 8.88 -4.19
N THR A 67 -11.28 8.20 -3.92
CA THR A 67 -12.60 8.56 -4.43
C THR A 67 -13.05 9.93 -3.89
N ALA A 68 -12.83 10.19 -2.60
CA ALA A 68 -13.17 11.48 -1.98
C ALA A 68 -12.39 12.64 -2.59
N PHE A 69 -11.11 12.47 -2.91
CA PHE A 69 -10.32 13.48 -3.63
C PHE A 69 -10.87 13.70 -5.04
N ALA A 70 -11.17 12.63 -5.77
CA ALA A 70 -11.71 12.70 -7.14
C ALA A 70 -13.08 13.39 -7.17
N ASN A 71 -13.96 13.14 -6.20
CA ASN A 71 -15.26 13.78 -6.06
C ASN A 71 -15.13 15.29 -5.84
N ARG A 72 -14.04 15.75 -5.23
CA ARG A 72 -13.71 17.18 -5.07
C ARG A 72 -13.01 17.80 -6.29
N GLY A 73 -13.03 17.10 -7.42
CA GLY A 73 -12.45 17.57 -8.68
C GLY A 73 -10.94 17.48 -8.77
N LYS A 74 -10.27 16.83 -7.80
CA LYS A 74 -8.81 16.63 -7.82
C LYS A 74 -8.45 15.51 -8.77
N LYS A 75 -7.45 15.70 -9.62
CA LYS A 75 -6.90 14.66 -10.48
C LYS A 75 -6.15 13.66 -9.62
N THR A 76 -6.72 12.48 -9.44
CA THR A 76 -6.27 11.48 -8.48
C THR A 76 -5.90 10.18 -9.17
N GLY A 77 -4.73 9.66 -8.82
CA GLY A 77 -4.31 8.29 -9.13
C GLY A 77 -4.48 7.40 -7.89
N LEU A 78 -4.87 6.15 -8.11
CA LEU A 78 -4.85 5.11 -7.10
C LEU A 78 -3.98 3.96 -7.60
N LEU A 79 -2.90 3.67 -6.88
CA LEU A 79 -1.93 2.64 -7.21
C LEU A 79 -1.97 1.54 -6.15
N ASP A 80 -2.42 0.35 -6.55
CA ASP A 80 -2.50 -0.84 -5.71
C ASP A 80 -1.24 -1.71 -5.92
N LEU A 81 -0.42 -1.79 -4.88
CA LEU A 81 0.82 -2.57 -4.85
C LEU A 81 0.70 -3.85 -4.01
N ASP A 82 -0.48 -4.20 -3.51
CA ASP A 82 -0.69 -5.44 -2.77
C ASP A 82 -0.83 -6.63 -3.72
N ILE A 83 0.30 -7.31 -3.99
CA ILE A 83 0.33 -8.46 -4.90
C ILE A 83 -0.42 -9.67 -4.34
N HIS A 84 -0.45 -9.81 -3.01
CA HIS A 84 -0.99 -10.99 -2.35
C HIS A 84 -2.51 -10.95 -2.17
N GLY A 85 -3.09 -9.76 -2.18
CA GLY A 85 -4.53 -9.57 -2.06
C GLY A 85 -5.00 -8.28 -2.75
N PRO A 86 -4.76 -8.15 -4.08
CA PRO A 86 -5.12 -6.93 -4.80
C PRO A 86 -6.65 -6.81 -4.88
N SER A 87 -7.23 -6.09 -3.94
CA SER A 87 -8.68 -5.97 -3.76
C SER A 87 -9.29 -4.72 -4.41
N ILE A 88 -8.48 -3.74 -4.78
CA ILE A 88 -8.95 -2.45 -5.32
C ILE A 88 -9.79 -2.59 -6.59
N PRO A 89 -9.43 -3.39 -7.60
CA PRO A 89 -10.27 -3.56 -8.77
C PRO A 89 -11.67 -4.10 -8.44
N LYS A 90 -11.78 -5.00 -7.45
CA LYS A 90 -13.07 -5.51 -6.95
C LYS A 90 -13.89 -4.40 -6.31
N MET A 91 -13.30 -3.62 -5.41
CA MET A 91 -13.98 -2.54 -4.69
C MET A 91 -14.45 -1.40 -5.61
N LEU A 92 -13.87 -1.29 -6.82
CA LEU A 92 -14.22 -0.28 -7.81
C LEU A 92 -15.05 -0.82 -8.98
N GLY A 93 -15.35 -2.13 -9.01
CA GLY A 93 -16.12 -2.78 -10.07
C GLY A 93 -15.41 -2.83 -11.42
N ILE A 94 -14.07 -2.79 -11.42
CA ILE A 94 -13.22 -2.78 -12.63
C ILE A 94 -12.37 -4.06 -12.77
N GLU A 95 -12.78 -5.16 -12.17
CA GLU A 95 -12.03 -6.44 -12.20
C GLU A 95 -11.83 -6.97 -13.61
N LYS A 96 -12.77 -6.68 -14.51
CA LYS A 96 -12.75 -7.12 -15.91
C LYS A 96 -12.02 -6.15 -16.83
N GLU A 97 -11.76 -4.95 -16.34
CA GLU A 97 -11.02 -3.95 -17.10
C GLU A 97 -9.54 -4.32 -17.18
N ARG A 98 -8.89 -3.87 -18.22
CA ARG A 98 -7.44 -4.02 -18.40
C ARG A 98 -6.84 -2.71 -18.88
N PRO A 99 -5.67 -2.31 -18.36
CA PRO A 99 -4.92 -1.18 -18.86
C PRO A 99 -4.57 -1.37 -20.35
N ALA A 100 -4.76 -0.34 -21.15
CA ALA A 100 -4.36 -0.38 -22.55
C ALA A 100 -2.84 -0.17 -22.65
N VAL A 101 -2.14 -1.14 -23.24
CA VAL A 101 -0.70 -1.04 -23.49
C VAL A 101 -0.49 -0.43 -24.87
N LEU A 102 0.06 0.77 -24.91
CA LEU A 102 0.45 1.47 -26.14
C LEU A 102 1.95 1.31 -26.37
N ALA A 103 2.42 1.64 -27.57
CA ALA A 103 3.83 1.44 -27.94
C ALA A 103 4.86 2.09 -26.97
N LYS A 104 4.47 3.12 -26.21
CA LYS A 104 5.37 3.87 -25.34
C LYS A 104 4.88 4.06 -23.90
N CYS A 105 3.67 3.65 -23.58
CA CYS A 105 3.09 3.84 -22.24
C CYS A 105 1.92 2.90 -21.98
N ILE A 106 1.59 2.75 -20.70
CA ILE A 106 0.42 2.02 -20.20
C ILE A 106 -0.65 3.05 -19.84
N GLN A 107 -1.85 2.94 -20.39
CA GLN A 107 -2.97 3.79 -19.99
C GLN A 107 -3.63 3.18 -18.75
N PRO A 108 -3.74 3.94 -17.64
CA PRO A 108 -4.43 3.45 -16.45
C PRO A 108 -5.92 3.26 -16.73
N VAL A 109 -6.58 2.45 -15.94
CA VAL A 109 -8.04 2.30 -16.00
C VAL A 109 -8.69 3.54 -15.39
N MET A 110 -9.57 4.20 -16.14
CA MET A 110 -10.28 5.39 -15.66
C MET A 110 -11.61 4.98 -15.04
N VAL A 111 -11.75 5.15 -13.74
CA VAL A 111 -13.02 4.90 -13.00
C VAL A 111 -13.96 6.09 -13.12
N THR A 112 -13.40 7.29 -13.04
CA THR A 112 -14.10 8.56 -13.29
C THR A 112 -13.18 9.50 -14.07
N PRO A 113 -13.66 10.63 -14.60
CA PRO A 113 -12.79 11.62 -15.26
C PRO A 113 -11.65 12.16 -14.38
N ASN A 114 -11.75 11.96 -13.05
CA ASN A 114 -10.77 12.42 -12.08
C ASN A 114 -10.07 11.27 -11.30
N LEU A 115 -10.41 10.00 -11.55
CA LEU A 115 -9.83 8.86 -10.85
C LEU A 115 -9.26 7.84 -11.83
N ALA A 116 -7.93 7.77 -11.88
CA ALA A 116 -7.17 6.79 -12.63
C ALA A 116 -6.66 5.69 -11.69
N VAL A 117 -6.70 4.43 -12.12
CA VAL A 117 -6.33 3.28 -11.28
C VAL A 117 -5.35 2.37 -11.99
N MET A 118 -4.29 1.98 -11.27
CA MET A 118 -3.43 0.86 -11.61
C MET A 118 -3.35 -0.10 -10.43
N SER A 119 -3.37 -1.39 -10.72
CA SER A 119 -3.27 -2.45 -9.71
C SER A 119 -2.37 -3.57 -10.19
N MET A 120 -1.66 -4.18 -9.25
CA MET A 120 -0.92 -5.41 -9.48
C MET A 120 -1.83 -6.54 -9.99
N ALA A 121 -3.12 -6.52 -9.66
CA ALA A 121 -4.12 -7.45 -10.21
C ALA A 121 -4.16 -7.44 -11.74
N PHE A 122 -3.95 -6.31 -12.38
CA PHE A 122 -4.01 -6.20 -13.83
C PHE A 122 -2.85 -6.90 -14.57
N LEU A 123 -1.77 -7.22 -13.86
CA LEU A 123 -0.64 -7.98 -14.37
C LEU A 123 -0.84 -9.50 -14.24
N LEU A 124 -1.87 -9.91 -13.51
CA LEU A 124 -2.17 -11.31 -13.28
C LEU A 124 -3.10 -11.84 -14.35
N PRO A 125 -2.82 -13.03 -14.93
CA PRO A 125 -3.70 -13.64 -15.92
C PRO A 125 -5.06 -14.04 -15.32
N ASP A 126 -5.09 -14.38 -14.03
CA ASP A 126 -6.27 -14.77 -13.28
C ASP A 126 -6.11 -14.37 -11.80
N THR A 127 -7.22 -13.99 -11.16
CA THR A 127 -7.28 -13.61 -9.74
C THR A 127 -6.98 -14.75 -8.78
N SER A 128 -7.10 -16.00 -9.23
CA SER A 128 -6.83 -17.22 -8.44
C SER A 128 -5.40 -17.73 -8.58
N THR A 129 -4.60 -17.17 -9.49
CA THR A 129 -3.23 -17.64 -9.73
C THR A 129 -2.30 -17.17 -8.60
N PRO A 130 -1.68 -18.10 -7.83
CA PRO A 130 -0.74 -17.70 -6.80
C PRO A 130 0.52 -17.08 -7.42
N VAL A 131 0.90 -15.92 -6.91
CA VAL A 131 2.05 -15.17 -7.43
C VAL A 131 3.23 -15.29 -6.49
N VAL A 132 4.34 -15.82 -7.01
CA VAL A 132 5.61 -15.90 -6.28
C VAL A 132 6.57 -14.86 -6.86
N TRP A 133 6.37 -13.60 -6.53
CA TRP A 133 7.30 -12.54 -6.93
C TRP A 133 8.34 -12.29 -5.84
N ARG A 134 9.60 -12.27 -6.24
CA ARG A 134 10.72 -11.92 -5.37
C ARG A 134 10.98 -10.41 -5.42
N GLY A 135 11.68 -9.86 -4.41
CA GLY A 135 11.95 -8.44 -4.26
C GLY A 135 12.34 -7.68 -5.53
N PRO A 136 13.31 -8.15 -6.34
CA PRO A 136 13.69 -7.46 -7.58
C PRO A 136 12.56 -7.34 -8.61
N MET A 137 11.68 -8.34 -8.72
CA MET A 137 10.53 -8.29 -9.64
C MET A 137 9.49 -7.28 -9.15
N LYS A 138 9.23 -7.23 -7.85
CA LYS A 138 8.32 -6.25 -7.24
C LYS A 138 8.84 -4.82 -7.46
N MET A 139 10.12 -4.57 -7.22
CA MET A 139 10.74 -3.27 -7.48
C MET A 139 10.64 -2.88 -8.95
N GLY A 140 10.88 -3.82 -9.87
CA GLY A 140 10.71 -3.59 -11.31
C GLY A 140 9.29 -3.17 -11.68
N ALA A 141 8.28 -3.85 -11.14
CA ALA A 141 6.87 -3.51 -11.39
C ALA A 141 6.49 -2.14 -10.80
N ILE A 142 6.96 -1.80 -9.60
CA ILE A 142 6.75 -0.48 -9.00
C ILE A 142 7.38 0.60 -9.88
N GLN A 143 8.61 0.38 -10.34
CA GLN A 143 9.28 1.32 -11.24
C GLN A 143 8.52 1.48 -12.56
N GLN A 144 8.03 0.38 -13.14
CA GLN A 144 7.24 0.39 -14.35
C GLN A 144 5.93 1.16 -14.17
N PHE A 145 5.19 0.91 -13.08
CA PHE A 145 3.95 1.62 -12.79
C PHE A 145 4.15 3.12 -12.56
N LEU A 146 5.27 3.53 -12.00
CA LEU A 146 5.58 4.94 -11.87
C LEU A 146 6.03 5.56 -13.19
N ALA A 147 6.90 4.86 -13.97
CA ALA A 147 7.58 5.45 -15.13
C ALA A 147 6.82 5.31 -16.44
N GLU A 148 6.12 4.19 -16.65
CA GLU A 148 5.52 3.84 -17.94
C GLU A 148 4.00 4.06 -17.99
N VAL A 149 3.34 4.20 -16.83
CA VAL A 149 1.93 4.55 -16.79
C VAL A 149 1.75 6.04 -17.12
N ASN A 150 0.86 6.31 -18.07
CA ASN A 150 0.47 7.68 -18.43
C ASN A 150 -0.51 8.26 -17.41
N TRP A 151 0.02 8.63 -16.26
CA TRP A 151 -0.78 9.26 -15.20
C TRP A 151 -1.30 10.66 -15.56
N GLY A 152 -0.69 11.33 -16.54
CA GLY A 152 -0.93 12.74 -16.81
C GLY A 152 -0.45 13.63 -15.66
N ALA A 153 -1.09 14.77 -15.48
CA ALA A 153 -0.85 15.63 -14.31
C ALA A 153 -1.80 15.24 -13.18
N LEU A 154 -1.25 14.73 -12.08
CA LEU A 154 -2.02 14.37 -10.90
C LEU A 154 -1.81 15.37 -9.76
N ASP A 155 -2.92 15.73 -9.08
CA ASP A 155 -2.84 16.41 -7.79
C ASP A 155 -2.39 15.44 -6.70
N TYR A 156 -2.97 14.22 -6.69
CA TYR A 156 -2.68 13.19 -5.69
C TYR A 156 -2.46 11.83 -6.33
N LEU A 157 -1.48 11.09 -5.84
CA LEU A 157 -1.35 9.64 -6.04
C LEU A 157 -1.46 8.95 -4.69
N VAL A 158 -2.56 8.23 -4.48
CA VAL A 158 -2.75 7.37 -3.31
C VAL A 158 -2.17 6.01 -3.63
N VAL A 159 -1.24 5.53 -2.80
CA VAL A 159 -0.57 4.24 -2.99
C VAL A 159 -0.98 3.30 -1.88
N ASP A 160 -1.73 2.27 -2.23
CA ASP A 160 -2.09 1.17 -1.34
C ASP A 160 -0.97 0.14 -1.30
N LEU A 161 -0.33 -0.02 -0.15
CA LEU A 161 0.83 -0.86 0.05
C LEU A 161 0.43 -2.20 0.70
N PRO A 162 1.17 -3.30 0.48
CA PRO A 162 0.93 -4.52 1.23
C PRO A 162 1.10 -4.29 2.74
N PRO A 163 0.45 -5.13 3.58
CA PRO A 163 0.57 -4.99 5.02
C PRO A 163 2.00 -5.25 5.51
N GLY A 164 2.40 -4.55 6.56
CA GLY A 164 3.74 -4.68 7.15
C GLY A 164 4.74 -3.63 6.63
N THR A 165 6.01 -3.92 6.82
CA THR A 165 7.15 -3.02 6.54
C THR A 165 8.09 -3.65 5.51
N GLY A 166 7.51 -4.09 4.39
CA GLY A 166 8.21 -4.80 3.33
C GLY A 166 9.03 -3.91 2.38
N ASP A 167 9.69 -4.55 1.42
CA ASP A 167 10.53 -3.90 0.40
C ASP A 167 9.72 -2.95 -0.52
N GLU A 168 8.41 -3.15 -0.63
CA GLU A 168 7.52 -2.30 -1.43
C GLU A 168 7.48 -0.87 -0.90
N VAL A 169 7.43 -0.71 0.43
CA VAL A 169 7.44 0.62 1.07
C VAL A 169 8.77 1.32 0.80
N LEU A 170 9.90 0.60 0.92
CA LEU A 170 11.22 1.12 0.60
C LEU A 170 11.32 1.54 -0.87
N SER A 171 10.83 0.68 -1.76
CA SER A 171 10.89 0.91 -3.21
C SER A 171 10.10 2.15 -3.62
N ILE A 172 8.85 2.29 -3.14
CA ILE A 172 8.02 3.45 -3.50
C ILE A 172 8.59 4.75 -2.92
N ALA A 173 9.10 4.71 -1.68
CA ALA A 173 9.72 5.87 -1.04
C ALA A 173 10.97 6.37 -1.77
N GLN A 174 11.73 5.45 -2.37
CA GLN A 174 12.94 5.77 -3.13
C GLN A 174 12.64 6.25 -4.56
N LEU A 175 11.65 5.63 -5.21
CA LEU A 175 11.36 5.85 -6.63
C LEU A 175 10.35 6.97 -6.88
N ALA A 176 9.34 7.12 -6.00
CA ALA A 176 8.30 8.11 -6.19
C ALA A 176 8.81 9.55 -5.90
N PRO A 177 8.45 10.54 -6.73
CA PRO A 177 8.66 11.93 -6.41
C PRO A 177 7.64 12.40 -5.36
N ASN A 178 7.95 13.50 -4.69
CA ASN A 178 6.97 14.25 -3.88
C ASN A 178 6.16 13.41 -2.89
N VAL A 179 6.79 12.41 -2.25
CA VAL A 179 6.15 11.63 -1.18
C VAL A 179 5.89 12.55 0.00
N ARG A 180 4.61 12.81 0.29
CA ARG A 180 4.19 13.68 1.40
C ARG A 180 4.17 12.96 2.72
N GLY A 181 4.10 11.66 2.71
CA GLY A 181 4.15 10.83 3.90
C GLY A 181 3.20 9.66 3.86
N ALA A 182 2.95 9.09 5.02
CA ALA A 182 2.18 7.88 5.20
C ALA A 182 0.96 8.08 6.09
N VAL A 183 -0.19 7.56 5.64
CA VAL A 183 -1.39 7.33 6.44
C VAL A 183 -1.32 5.91 6.98
N ILE A 184 -1.38 5.75 8.30
CA ILE A 184 -1.31 4.46 8.97
C ILE A 184 -2.72 4.03 9.36
N VAL A 185 -3.18 2.90 8.82
CA VAL A 185 -4.51 2.34 9.12
C VAL A 185 -4.37 1.23 10.16
N THR A 186 -5.17 1.31 11.21
CA THR A 186 -5.25 0.29 12.27
C THR A 186 -6.69 0.07 12.71
N THR A 187 -6.94 -1.01 13.45
CA THR A 187 -8.17 -1.20 14.22
C THR A 187 -7.89 -0.92 15.70
N PRO A 188 -8.92 -0.71 16.54
CA PRO A 188 -8.72 -0.37 17.97
C PRO A 188 -8.03 -1.43 18.82
N GLN A 189 -8.02 -2.69 18.37
CA GLN A 189 -7.48 -3.84 19.11
C GLN A 189 -5.99 -3.66 19.43
N ASP A 190 -5.57 -3.98 20.66
CA ASP A 190 -4.18 -3.84 21.12
C ASP A 190 -3.15 -4.54 20.20
N VAL A 191 -3.50 -5.72 19.69
CA VAL A 191 -2.63 -6.45 18.75
C VAL A 191 -2.41 -5.65 17.44
N ALA A 192 -3.48 -5.03 16.91
CA ALA A 192 -3.38 -4.21 15.70
C ALA A 192 -2.60 -2.92 15.96
N VAL A 193 -2.83 -2.30 17.12
CA VAL A 193 -2.14 -1.10 17.59
C VAL A 193 -0.64 -1.37 17.72
N LEU A 194 -0.25 -2.53 18.28
CA LEU A 194 1.16 -2.92 18.38
C LEU A 194 1.85 -2.96 17.00
N ASP A 195 1.20 -3.53 16.00
CA ASP A 195 1.77 -3.58 14.65
C ASP A 195 1.74 -2.21 13.95
N ALA A 196 0.71 -1.39 14.18
CA ALA A 196 0.68 -0.01 13.71
C ALA A 196 1.83 0.82 14.30
N THR A 197 2.19 0.61 15.57
CA THR A 197 3.34 1.30 16.17
C THR A 197 4.66 0.94 15.50
N LYS A 198 4.82 -0.31 15.04
CA LYS A 198 5.99 -0.72 14.24
C LYS A 198 6.01 -0.03 12.87
N ALA A 199 4.85 0.08 12.21
CA ALA A 199 4.74 0.80 10.93
C ALA A 199 5.08 2.29 11.09
N ILE A 200 4.59 2.96 12.13
CA ILE A 200 4.93 4.36 12.43
C ILE A 200 6.46 4.51 12.65
N ALA A 201 7.05 3.66 13.49
CA ALA A 201 8.48 3.70 13.76
C ALA A 201 9.32 3.45 12.51
N PHE A 202 8.86 2.56 11.62
CA PHE A 202 9.53 2.28 10.36
C PHE A 202 9.52 3.49 9.43
N ILE A 203 8.36 4.15 9.22
CA ILE A 203 8.24 5.35 8.39
C ILE A 203 9.13 6.48 8.94
N LYS A 204 9.13 6.70 10.26
CA LYS A 204 10.04 7.68 10.90
C LYS A 204 11.50 7.35 10.67
N LYS A 205 11.90 6.07 10.71
CA LYS A 205 13.28 5.63 10.44
C LYS A 205 13.71 5.86 8.99
N MET A 206 12.75 5.97 8.08
CA MET A 206 12.99 6.31 6.67
C MET A 206 13.02 7.82 6.40
N ASP A 207 12.96 8.66 7.44
CA ASP A 207 12.85 10.12 7.34
C ASP A 207 11.65 10.59 6.52
N LEU A 208 10.56 9.76 6.49
CA LEU A 208 9.30 10.13 5.86
C LEU A 208 8.33 10.67 6.91
N PRO A 209 7.53 11.68 6.55
CA PRO A 209 6.47 12.18 7.42
C PRO A 209 5.40 11.09 7.65
N VAL A 210 4.86 11.04 8.86
CA VAL A 210 3.62 10.32 9.15
C VAL A 210 2.49 11.34 9.10
N ILE A 211 1.68 11.30 8.04
CA ILE A 211 0.52 12.19 7.86
C ILE A 211 -0.44 12.00 9.03
N GLY A 212 -0.63 10.75 9.46
CA GLY A 212 -1.35 10.45 10.68
C GLY A 212 -1.88 9.03 10.74
N VAL A 213 -2.67 8.76 11.79
CA VAL A 213 -3.27 7.46 12.08
C VAL A 213 -4.77 7.51 11.86
N VAL A 214 -5.32 6.56 11.09
CA VAL A 214 -6.74 6.29 10.92
C VAL A 214 -7.10 5.06 11.74
N GLU A 215 -8.08 5.19 12.64
CA GLU A 215 -8.66 4.07 13.36
C GLU A 215 -9.89 3.57 12.61
N ASN A 216 -9.76 2.46 11.91
CA ASN A 216 -10.87 1.83 11.19
C ASN A 216 -11.57 0.79 12.07
N MET A 217 -12.83 0.48 11.76
CA MET A 217 -13.68 -0.45 12.51
C MET A 217 -13.82 -0.04 14.01
N SER A 218 -13.91 1.26 14.26
CA SER A 218 -13.99 1.87 15.60
C SER A 218 -15.43 1.99 16.06
N GLY A 219 -15.91 0.97 16.75
CA GLY A 219 -17.32 0.84 17.14
C GLY A 219 -18.23 0.53 15.94
N MET A 220 -19.43 0.12 16.22
CA MET A 220 -20.49 -0.17 15.25
C MET A 220 -21.82 0.37 15.81
N VAL A 221 -22.60 1.02 14.96
CA VAL A 221 -23.98 1.37 15.32
C VAL A 221 -24.89 0.21 14.95
N CYS A 222 -25.62 -0.33 15.92
CA CYS A 222 -26.59 -1.39 15.66
C CYS A 222 -27.70 -0.89 14.71
N PRO A 223 -27.96 -1.54 13.58
CA PRO A 223 -28.99 -1.08 12.64
C PRO A 223 -30.42 -1.21 13.18
N HIS A 224 -30.65 -1.96 14.26
CA HIS A 224 -31.96 -2.21 14.83
C HIS A 224 -32.29 -1.29 16.02
N CYS A 225 -31.37 -1.15 17.00
CA CYS A 225 -31.61 -0.38 18.21
C CYS A 225 -30.79 0.92 18.28
N HIS A 226 -29.90 1.17 17.32
CA HIS A 226 -28.99 2.33 17.26
C HIS A 226 -28.01 2.44 18.44
N GLU A 227 -27.90 1.42 19.27
CA GLU A 227 -26.85 1.36 20.29
C GLU A 227 -25.48 1.17 19.66
N VAL A 228 -24.48 1.79 20.29
CA VAL A 228 -23.08 1.67 19.85
C VAL A 228 -22.46 0.43 20.47
N LEU A 229 -22.04 -0.50 19.61
CA LEU A 229 -21.38 -1.74 19.99
C LEU A 229 -19.87 -1.60 19.81
N ASP A 230 -19.11 -1.87 20.86
CA ASP A 230 -17.64 -1.80 20.83
C ASP A 230 -17.03 -3.18 20.55
N LEU A 231 -17.25 -3.72 19.35
CA LEU A 231 -16.80 -5.06 18.98
C LEU A 231 -15.28 -5.23 19.05
N PHE A 232 -14.53 -4.22 18.68
CA PHE A 232 -13.06 -4.21 18.67
C PHE A 232 -12.45 -3.22 19.67
N GLY A 233 -13.28 -2.58 20.50
CA GLY A 233 -12.88 -1.48 21.37
C GLY A 233 -12.84 -0.12 20.65
N LYS A 234 -12.28 0.88 21.29
CA LYS A 234 -12.16 2.27 20.78
C LYS A 234 -10.87 2.93 21.26
N GLY A 235 -10.35 3.85 20.43
CA GLY A 235 -9.28 4.76 20.82
C GLY A 235 -7.88 4.15 20.83
N GLY A 236 -7.69 2.91 20.37
CA GLY A 236 -6.37 2.30 20.25
C GLY A 236 -5.47 3.03 19.27
N GLY A 237 -6.00 3.41 18.10
CA GLY A 237 -5.29 4.20 17.10
C GLY A 237 -4.95 5.61 17.60
N LYS A 238 -5.85 6.24 18.36
CA LYS A 238 -5.60 7.53 19.00
C LYS A 238 -4.44 7.45 19.99
N LYS A 239 -4.43 6.43 20.85
CA LYS A 239 -3.33 6.17 21.80
C LYS A 239 -1.99 5.94 21.08
N ALA A 240 -2.00 5.23 19.95
CA ALA A 240 -0.80 5.05 19.12
C ALA A 240 -0.30 6.37 18.56
N ALA A 241 -1.20 7.22 18.03
CA ALA A 241 -0.86 8.54 17.51
C ALA A 241 -0.23 9.43 18.60
N GLU A 242 -0.83 9.49 19.76
CA GLU A 242 -0.34 10.25 20.92
C GLU A 242 1.04 9.76 21.37
N LYS A 243 1.24 8.45 21.51
CA LYS A 243 2.51 7.83 21.92
C LYS A 243 3.66 8.20 20.99
N PHE A 244 3.42 8.34 19.71
CA PHE A 244 4.45 8.65 18.71
C PHE A 244 4.47 10.13 18.30
N ALA A 245 3.66 10.98 18.94
CA ALA A 245 3.49 12.38 18.59
C ALA A 245 3.28 12.57 17.08
N VAL A 246 2.28 11.86 16.54
CA VAL A 246 1.81 11.97 15.14
C VAL A 246 0.33 12.34 15.12
N PRO A 247 -0.18 12.97 14.05
CA PRO A 247 -1.60 13.34 13.96
C PRO A 247 -2.52 12.12 14.09
N TYR A 248 -3.66 12.28 14.75
CA TYR A 248 -4.78 11.36 14.69
C TYR A 248 -5.79 11.90 13.68
N LEU A 249 -6.03 11.16 12.60
CA LEU A 249 -6.85 11.62 11.46
C LEU A 249 -8.34 11.35 11.66
N GLY A 250 -8.69 10.45 12.57
CA GLY A 250 -10.08 10.13 12.89
C GLY A 250 -10.37 8.64 12.99
N ALA A 251 -11.63 8.35 13.35
CA ALA A 251 -12.17 7.01 13.45
C ALA A 251 -13.23 6.78 12.37
N ILE A 252 -13.19 5.61 11.74
CA ILE A 252 -14.20 5.13 10.80
C ILE A 252 -14.95 3.99 11.49
N PRO A 253 -16.27 4.05 11.66
CA PRO A 253 -17.06 2.98 12.26
C PRO A 253 -16.98 1.67 11.45
N LEU A 254 -17.19 0.56 12.11
CA LEU A 254 -17.52 -0.69 11.43
C LEU A 254 -18.95 -0.59 10.88
N ASP A 255 -19.08 -0.70 9.58
CA ASP A 255 -20.36 -0.59 8.88
C ASP A 255 -20.53 -1.76 7.90
N PRO A 256 -21.51 -2.65 8.11
CA PRO A 256 -21.78 -3.74 7.17
C PRO A 256 -22.09 -3.25 5.75
N ALA A 257 -22.68 -2.06 5.60
CA ALA A 257 -22.97 -1.49 4.28
C ALA A 257 -21.69 -1.12 3.52
N MET A 258 -20.60 -0.76 4.23
CA MET A 258 -19.30 -0.53 3.61
C MET A 258 -18.72 -1.81 3.00
N VAL A 259 -18.89 -2.95 3.66
CA VAL A 259 -18.48 -4.27 3.14
C VAL A 259 -19.30 -4.62 1.90
N ALA A 260 -20.64 -4.56 2.01
CA ALA A 260 -21.54 -4.85 0.90
C ALA A 260 -21.30 -3.96 -0.33
N SER A 261 -20.99 -2.68 -0.11
CA SER A 261 -20.66 -1.70 -1.13
C SER A 261 -19.36 -2.08 -1.86
N GLY A 262 -18.31 -2.44 -1.11
CA GLY A 262 -17.03 -2.90 -1.66
C GLY A 262 -17.19 -4.18 -2.50
N ASP A 263 -17.96 -5.16 -2.00
CA ASP A 263 -18.26 -6.40 -2.74
C ASP A 263 -19.08 -6.15 -4.01
N ALA A 264 -19.92 -5.11 -3.99
CA ALA A 264 -20.70 -4.68 -5.16
C ALA A 264 -19.89 -3.82 -6.15
N GLY A 265 -18.63 -3.54 -5.89
CA GLY A 265 -17.76 -2.71 -6.74
C GLY A 265 -18.11 -1.23 -6.74
N LYS A 266 -18.67 -0.73 -5.64
CA LYS A 266 -19.06 0.68 -5.49
C LYS A 266 -18.36 1.29 -4.28
N PRO A 267 -17.51 2.32 -4.43
CA PRO A 267 -16.91 3.01 -3.29
C PRO A 267 -17.99 3.50 -2.32
N PHE A 268 -17.83 3.22 -1.04
CA PHE A 268 -18.88 3.48 -0.03
C PHE A 268 -19.28 4.94 0.05
N ILE A 269 -18.34 5.85 -0.06
CA ILE A 269 -18.59 7.29 -0.06
C ILE A 269 -19.55 7.76 -1.18
N ASN A 270 -19.64 6.99 -2.27
CA ASN A 270 -20.60 7.24 -3.36
C ASN A 270 -21.90 6.46 -3.20
N ALA A 271 -21.87 5.32 -2.49
CA ALA A 271 -23.02 4.45 -2.33
C ALA A 271 -24.01 4.98 -1.29
N ASP A 272 -23.50 5.58 -0.21
CA ASP A 272 -24.30 6.16 0.89
C ASP A 272 -23.62 7.41 1.48
N PRO A 273 -23.60 8.53 0.71
CA PRO A 273 -22.87 9.74 1.09
C PRO A 273 -23.38 10.41 2.36
N GLU A 274 -24.65 10.21 2.72
CA GLU A 274 -25.24 10.83 3.90
C GLU A 274 -25.05 10.03 5.19
N SER A 275 -24.54 8.80 5.09
CA SER A 275 -24.34 7.96 6.25
C SER A 275 -23.31 8.54 7.23
N PRO A 276 -23.43 8.25 8.53
CA PRO A 276 -22.42 8.63 9.52
C PRO A 276 -21.02 8.12 9.16
N THR A 277 -20.94 6.95 8.54
CA THR A 277 -19.69 6.33 8.13
C THR A 277 -19.05 7.06 6.95
N ALA A 278 -19.83 7.50 5.95
CA ALA A 278 -19.32 8.31 4.85
C ALA A 278 -18.80 9.67 5.36
N LYS A 279 -19.53 10.31 6.26
CA LYS A 279 -19.11 11.57 6.91
C LYS A 279 -17.82 11.38 7.73
N ALA A 280 -17.64 10.23 8.38
CA ALA A 280 -16.39 9.92 9.06
C ALA A 280 -15.21 9.78 8.07
N VAL A 281 -15.43 9.15 6.91
CA VAL A 281 -14.42 9.06 5.85
C VAL A 281 -14.08 10.44 5.31
N GLU A 282 -15.07 11.31 5.07
CA GLU A 282 -14.84 12.69 4.66
C GLU A 282 -14.02 13.48 5.67
N THR A 283 -14.34 13.33 6.96
CA THR A 283 -13.56 13.96 8.04
C THR A 283 -12.10 13.49 8.02
N VAL A 284 -11.87 12.19 7.85
CA VAL A 284 -10.51 11.64 7.72
C VAL A 284 -9.79 12.27 6.52
N MET A 285 -10.46 12.37 5.37
CA MET A 285 -9.88 12.99 4.18
C MET A 285 -9.53 14.46 4.41
N GLU A 286 -10.39 15.24 5.05
CA GLU A 286 -10.12 16.65 5.39
C GLU A 286 -8.91 16.79 6.29
N ASN A 287 -8.79 15.91 7.29
CA ASN A 287 -7.64 15.90 8.18
C ASN A 287 -6.34 15.47 7.45
N VAL A 288 -6.42 14.57 6.46
CA VAL A 288 -5.29 14.24 5.58
C VAL A 288 -4.86 15.46 4.78
N LEU A 289 -5.79 16.18 4.15
CA LEU A 289 -5.49 17.41 3.40
C LEU A 289 -4.85 18.47 4.27
N ALA A 290 -5.43 18.75 5.43
CA ALA A 290 -4.90 19.71 6.38
C ALA A 290 -3.48 19.37 6.85
N ALA A 291 -3.20 18.08 7.11
CA ALA A 291 -1.88 17.64 7.52
C ALA A 291 -0.84 17.79 6.39
N ILE A 292 -1.22 17.55 5.12
CA ILE A 292 -0.34 17.73 3.96
C ILE A 292 -0.03 19.22 3.73
N GLU A 293 -1.01 20.11 3.90
CA GLU A 293 -0.85 21.54 3.72
C GLU A 293 0.02 22.17 4.82
N GLN A 294 -0.11 21.69 6.07
CA GLN A 294 0.71 22.15 7.19
C GLN A 294 2.19 21.73 7.07
N ASP A 295 2.48 20.60 6.45
CA ASP A 295 3.85 20.09 6.23
C ASP A 295 4.44 20.58 4.89
N SER A 296 4.01 21.76 4.41
CA SER A 296 4.58 22.43 3.23
C SER A 296 6.00 22.90 3.51
N ARG A 297 6.90 22.00 3.87
CA ARG A 297 8.35 22.24 3.83
C ARG A 297 8.75 22.36 2.37
N PRO A 298 9.55 23.41 2.03
CA PRO A 298 10.08 23.49 0.67
C PRO A 298 10.85 22.21 0.38
N SER A 299 10.50 21.55 -0.72
CA SER A 299 11.24 20.41 -1.25
C SER A 299 12.69 20.84 -1.48
N ALA A 300 13.61 20.25 -0.73
CA ALA A 300 15.05 20.40 -0.91
C ALA A 300 15.53 19.80 -2.23
#